data_d4e8240b824830946422038df37f87bf
#
_entry.id   d4e8240b824830946422038df37f87bf
#
_cell.length_a   1.000
_cell.length_b   1.000
_cell.length_c   1.000
_cell.angle_alpha   90.00
_cell.angle_beta   90.00
_cell.angle_gamma   90.00
#
_symmetry.space_group_name_H-M   'P 1'
#
loop_
_entity.id
_entity.type
_entity.pdbx_description
1 polymer ?
#
loop_
_entity_poly.entity_id
_entity_poly.type
_entity_poly.pdbx_seq_one_letter_code
_entity_poly.pdbx_strand_id
1 'polypeptide(L)'
;DRPVTAAECYGNYPADMDSLMLYRLAMELMARGVNFFVPHGMWYDTEQVKIPPLISHDSKLLGPALHRYSDYVGRSVALLDGGRRVTDIALLYPIHSLEAWHGFMPGRPDTGKDVPPENNYNTLSDWLTGELRQDFTFVHPELLQGNLYSVHDGRLVLNTRQTRQEYRLLILPAGKVISTETLKRIKEFYDKGGRILATGQLPVQSAEFGRDTEITALIGQIFGIDPTRPMPAKETSAANKQGGRAIFVPAVTRETLRTAIARLVPSPDVRIPLLADMKAPADSLGGPLGVLRDHPLTPEMLGMFS
;
A
#
# COMPACT_ATOMS: atom_id res chain seq x y z
N ASP A 1 1.66 -2.17 -12.60
CA ASP A 1 0.39 -2.86 -12.55
C ASP A 1 0.43 -4.13 -13.39
N ARG A 2 -0.09 -5.23 -12.87
CA ARG A 2 -0.08 -6.56 -13.49
C ARG A 2 -1.51 -7.05 -13.61
N PRO A 3 -1.89 -7.73 -14.72
CA PRO A 3 -3.25 -8.26 -14.86
C PRO A 3 -3.53 -9.38 -13.85
N VAL A 4 -2.50 -10.13 -13.48
CA VAL A 4 -2.60 -11.21 -12.49
C VAL A 4 -1.63 -10.95 -11.36
N THR A 5 -2.16 -10.97 -10.14
CA THR A 5 -1.40 -10.96 -8.89
C THR A 5 -1.75 -12.23 -8.13
N ALA A 6 -0.82 -13.18 -8.15
CA ALA A 6 -0.99 -14.46 -7.47
C ALA A 6 -0.48 -14.41 -6.03
N ALA A 7 -1.14 -15.15 -5.15
CA ALA A 7 -0.65 -15.43 -3.81
C ALA A 7 -0.80 -16.92 -3.49
N GLU A 8 0.30 -17.56 -3.08
CA GLU A 8 0.23 -18.78 -2.32
C GLU A 8 -0.17 -18.41 -0.88
N CYS A 9 -1.29 -18.91 -0.44
CA CYS A 9 -1.95 -18.43 0.78
C CYS A 9 -2.37 -19.57 1.69
N TYR A 10 -2.62 -19.22 2.97
CA TYR A 10 -3.08 -20.11 4.04
C TYR A 10 -2.03 -21.08 4.61
N GLY A 11 -0.83 -21.16 4.06
CA GLY A 11 0.23 -21.96 4.66
C GLY A 11 0.70 -21.39 6.00
N ASN A 12 1.01 -22.28 6.95
CA ASN A 12 1.53 -21.95 8.26
C ASN A 12 0.54 -21.19 9.18
N TYR A 13 -0.76 -21.39 8.95
CA TYR A 13 -1.82 -20.96 9.86
C TYR A 13 -2.14 -22.07 10.88
N PRO A 14 -2.88 -21.77 11.97
CA PRO A 14 -3.29 -22.79 12.93
C PRO A 14 -4.01 -23.97 12.28
N ALA A 15 -3.75 -25.18 12.76
CA ALA A 15 -4.36 -26.40 12.23
C ALA A 15 -5.89 -26.44 12.43
N ASP A 16 -6.38 -25.71 13.41
CA ASP A 16 -7.81 -25.54 13.74
C ASP A 16 -8.46 -24.32 13.06
N MET A 17 -7.80 -23.75 12.05
CA MET A 17 -8.36 -22.65 11.26
C MET A 17 -9.76 -22.99 10.74
N ASP A 18 -10.74 -22.13 11.03
CA ASP A 18 -12.11 -22.31 10.61
C ASP A 18 -12.39 -21.70 9.22
N SER A 19 -13.59 -21.96 8.69
CA SER A 19 -14.01 -21.42 7.40
C SER A 19 -14.17 -19.90 7.42
N LEU A 20 -14.50 -19.29 8.55
CA LEU A 20 -14.64 -17.84 8.67
C LEU A 20 -13.28 -17.15 8.44
N MET A 21 -12.21 -17.70 9.01
CA MET A 21 -10.85 -17.21 8.79
C MET A 21 -10.45 -17.36 7.33
N LEU A 22 -10.82 -18.47 6.67
CA LEU A 22 -10.57 -18.69 5.24
C LEU A 22 -11.16 -17.55 4.38
N TYR A 23 -12.43 -17.18 4.62
CA TYR A 23 -13.08 -16.06 3.92
C TYR A 23 -12.45 -14.70 4.25
N ARG A 24 -12.11 -14.44 5.52
CA ARG A 24 -11.49 -13.18 5.94
C ARG A 24 -10.16 -12.95 5.24
N LEU A 25 -9.31 -13.97 5.21
CA LEU A 25 -8.02 -13.88 4.54
C LEU A 25 -8.17 -13.68 3.03
N ALA A 26 -9.13 -14.37 2.40
CA ALA A 26 -9.42 -14.14 0.98
C ALA A 26 -9.84 -12.68 0.71
N MET A 27 -10.77 -12.14 1.51
CA MET A 27 -11.21 -10.75 1.38
C MET A 27 -10.06 -9.77 1.57
N GLU A 28 -9.18 -9.99 2.55
CA GLU A 28 -8.02 -9.15 2.76
C GLU A 28 -7.05 -9.18 1.58
N LEU A 29 -6.73 -10.36 1.08
CA LEU A 29 -5.86 -10.53 -0.09
C LEU A 29 -6.45 -9.85 -1.33
N MET A 30 -7.77 -10.00 -1.58
CA MET A 30 -8.46 -9.31 -2.67
C MET A 30 -8.41 -7.78 -2.51
N ALA A 31 -8.61 -7.27 -1.29
CA ALA A 31 -8.51 -5.84 -1.01
C ALA A 31 -7.10 -5.30 -1.28
N ARG A 32 -6.07 -6.11 -1.07
CA ARG A 32 -4.67 -5.79 -1.40
C ARG A 32 -4.33 -6.00 -2.89
N GLY A 33 -5.26 -6.49 -3.70
CA GLY A 33 -5.14 -6.62 -5.15
C GLY A 33 -4.79 -8.01 -5.66
N VAL A 34 -4.81 -9.04 -4.80
CA VAL A 34 -4.67 -10.44 -5.22
C VAL A 34 -5.93 -10.86 -5.97
N ASN A 35 -5.74 -11.42 -7.16
CA ASN A 35 -6.82 -11.94 -8.00
C ASN A 35 -6.54 -13.36 -8.54
N PHE A 36 -5.51 -14.02 -8.02
CA PHE A 36 -5.24 -15.42 -8.29
C PHE A 36 -4.77 -16.11 -7.02
N PHE A 37 -5.56 -17.06 -6.54
CA PHE A 37 -5.31 -17.74 -5.27
C PHE A 37 -4.75 -19.13 -5.50
N VAL A 38 -3.68 -19.45 -4.79
CA VAL A 38 -3.07 -20.78 -4.71
C VAL A 38 -3.10 -21.22 -3.25
N PRO A 39 -4.21 -21.84 -2.80
CA PRO A 39 -4.31 -22.28 -1.41
C PRO A 39 -3.27 -23.35 -1.08
N HIS A 40 -2.51 -23.15 -0.03
CA HIS A 40 -1.57 -24.11 0.50
C HIS A 40 -2.20 -24.76 1.75
N GLY A 41 -2.41 -26.06 1.82
CA GLY A 41 -2.19 -27.00 0.76
C GLY A 41 -3.04 -28.23 0.92
N MET A 42 -3.18 -28.89 -0.22
CA MET A 42 -3.72 -30.24 -0.27
C MET A 42 -2.59 -31.24 -0.10
N TRP A 43 -2.63 -32.03 0.95
CA TRP A 43 -1.55 -32.97 1.31
C TRP A 43 -1.89 -34.38 0.87
N TYR A 44 -0.89 -35.11 0.39
CA TYR A 44 -1.03 -36.53 0.03
C TYR A 44 -1.35 -37.39 1.27
N ASP A 45 -0.62 -37.13 2.38
CA ASP A 45 -0.90 -37.73 3.67
C ASP A 45 -1.65 -36.70 4.55
N THR A 46 -2.94 -36.96 4.74
CA THR A 46 -3.81 -36.08 5.51
C THR A 46 -3.64 -36.20 7.02
N GLU A 47 -2.93 -37.24 7.48
CA GLU A 47 -2.61 -37.43 8.90
C GLU A 47 -1.31 -36.74 9.31
N GLN A 48 -0.43 -36.45 8.32
CA GLN A 48 0.87 -35.81 8.54
C GLN A 48 0.97 -34.45 7.81
N VAL A 49 0.12 -33.52 8.15
CA VAL A 49 0.12 -32.18 7.60
C VAL A 49 1.29 -31.39 8.18
N LYS A 50 2.37 -31.22 7.41
CA LYS A 50 3.61 -30.52 7.87
C LYS A 50 3.44 -29.01 7.96
N ILE A 51 2.67 -28.44 7.06
CA ILE A 51 2.37 -26.99 7.03
C ILE A 51 0.85 -26.84 7.07
N PRO A 52 0.26 -26.65 8.26
CA PRO A 52 -1.19 -26.51 8.39
C PRO A 52 -1.70 -25.16 7.82
N PRO A 53 -3.02 -25.07 7.61
CA PRO A 53 -4.05 -26.10 7.77
C PRO A 53 -4.15 -27.02 6.56
N LEU A 54 -4.88 -28.12 6.68
CA LEU A 54 -5.24 -28.96 5.55
C LEU A 54 -6.38 -28.29 4.76
N ILE A 55 -6.06 -27.73 3.59
CA ILE A 55 -7.06 -27.17 2.65
C ILE A 55 -7.45 -28.26 1.66
N SER A 56 -8.29 -29.17 2.07
CA SER A 56 -8.73 -30.33 1.28
C SER A 56 -10.17 -30.68 1.62
N HIS A 57 -10.84 -31.34 0.68
CA HIS A 57 -12.15 -31.93 0.92
C HIS A 57 -12.13 -32.99 2.05
N ASP A 58 -10.97 -33.57 2.34
CA ASP A 58 -10.77 -34.50 3.46
C ASP A 58 -10.65 -33.80 4.82
N SER A 59 -10.48 -32.49 4.84
CA SER A 59 -10.46 -31.73 6.08
C SER A 59 -11.82 -31.75 6.75
N LYS A 60 -11.87 -32.21 8.00
CA LYS A 60 -13.11 -32.20 8.80
C LYS A 60 -13.61 -30.77 9.07
N LEU A 61 -12.72 -29.80 9.17
CA LEU A 61 -13.04 -28.41 9.48
C LEU A 61 -13.38 -27.61 8.22
N LEU A 62 -12.55 -27.73 7.19
CA LEU A 62 -12.63 -26.87 6.00
C LEU A 62 -13.35 -27.54 4.83
N GLY A 63 -13.26 -28.89 4.70
CA GLY A 63 -13.86 -29.63 3.59
C GLY A 63 -15.30 -29.27 3.31
N PRO A 64 -16.22 -29.24 4.32
CA PRO A 64 -17.62 -28.88 4.11
C PRO A 64 -17.85 -27.47 3.56
N ALA A 65 -16.91 -26.55 3.76
CA ALA A 65 -17.03 -25.17 3.32
C ALA A 65 -16.37 -24.89 1.95
N LEU A 66 -15.47 -25.75 1.48
CA LEU A 66 -14.61 -25.46 0.33
C LEU A 66 -15.38 -25.19 -0.96
N HIS A 67 -16.46 -25.89 -1.23
CA HIS A 67 -17.26 -25.66 -2.43
C HIS A 67 -17.80 -24.22 -2.45
N ARG A 68 -18.47 -23.80 -1.39
CA ARG A 68 -19.02 -22.45 -1.26
C ARG A 68 -17.90 -21.39 -1.23
N TYR A 69 -16.79 -21.69 -0.59
CA TYR A 69 -15.63 -20.83 -0.58
C TYR A 69 -15.06 -20.63 -1.99
N SER A 70 -14.91 -21.70 -2.77
CA SER A 70 -14.40 -21.62 -4.15
C SER A 70 -15.33 -20.82 -5.06
N ASP A 71 -16.64 -21.02 -4.93
CA ASP A 71 -17.63 -20.20 -5.63
C ASP A 71 -17.51 -18.72 -5.29
N TYR A 72 -17.42 -18.41 -3.98
CA TYR A 72 -17.26 -17.04 -3.51
C TYR A 72 -15.99 -16.39 -4.07
N VAL A 73 -14.85 -17.06 -3.97
CA VAL A 73 -13.55 -16.56 -4.48
C VAL A 73 -13.62 -16.38 -6.00
N GLY A 74 -14.14 -17.38 -6.73
CA GLY A 74 -14.24 -17.33 -8.19
C GLY A 74 -15.09 -16.17 -8.67
N ARG A 75 -16.26 -15.97 -8.08
CA ARG A 75 -17.17 -14.83 -8.40
C ARG A 75 -16.52 -13.48 -8.03
N SER A 76 -15.91 -13.39 -6.87
CA SER A 76 -15.24 -12.16 -6.44
C SER A 76 -14.04 -11.80 -7.33
N VAL A 77 -13.24 -12.79 -7.70
CA VAL A 77 -12.12 -12.60 -8.64
C VAL A 77 -12.62 -12.16 -10.01
N ALA A 78 -13.68 -12.80 -10.53
CA ALA A 78 -14.27 -12.41 -11.81
C ALA A 78 -14.79 -10.97 -11.80
N LEU A 79 -15.33 -10.49 -10.67
CA LEU A 79 -15.74 -9.08 -10.51
C LEU A 79 -14.53 -8.13 -10.46
N LEU A 80 -13.43 -8.57 -9.86
CA LEU A 80 -12.21 -7.77 -9.71
C LEU A 80 -11.26 -7.88 -10.90
N ASP A 81 -11.52 -8.80 -11.83
CA ASP A 81 -10.71 -8.97 -13.03
C ASP A 81 -10.96 -7.82 -14.02
N GLY A 82 -9.91 -7.44 -14.76
CA GLY A 82 -9.98 -6.29 -15.65
C GLY A 82 -10.08 -4.95 -14.91
N GLY A 83 -10.39 -3.87 -15.62
CA GLY A 83 -10.49 -2.53 -15.09
C GLY A 83 -9.18 -2.01 -14.48
N ARG A 84 -9.27 -0.96 -13.71
CA ARG A 84 -8.16 -0.40 -12.94
C ARG A 84 -8.54 -0.20 -11.47
N ARG A 85 -7.60 -0.38 -10.58
CA ARG A 85 -7.78 0.00 -9.18
C ARG A 85 -7.92 1.52 -9.07
N VAL A 86 -8.96 1.98 -8.41
CA VAL A 86 -9.19 3.41 -8.17
C VAL A 86 -8.72 3.74 -6.76
N THR A 87 -7.62 4.49 -6.68
CA THR A 87 -7.08 5.00 -5.42
C THR A 87 -6.47 6.37 -5.62
N ASP A 88 -6.69 7.27 -4.69
CA ASP A 88 -6.12 8.62 -4.72
C ASP A 88 -4.70 8.71 -4.14
N ILE A 89 -4.24 7.67 -3.43
CA ILE A 89 -3.01 7.69 -2.65
C ILE A 89 -1.95 6.79 -3.26
N ALA A 90 -0.80 7.37 -3.58
CA ALA A 90 0.45 6.68 -3.82
C ALA A 90 1.32 6.74 -2.57
N LEU A 91 1.84 5.61 -2.11
CA LEU A 91 2.84 5.51 -1.05
C LEU A 91 4.18 5.16 -1.69
N LEU A 92 5.16 6.06 -1.60
CA LEU A 92 6.49 5.81 -2.17
C LEU A 92 7.15 4.64 -1.44
N TYR A 93 7.61 3.65 -2.20
CA TYR A 93 8.40 2.57 -1.63
C TYR A 93 9.83 3.06 -1.35
N PRO A 94 10.30 3.04 -0.09
CA PRO A 94 11.55 3.72 0.30
C PRO A 94 12.79 2.88 0.00
N ILE A 95 12.88 2.27 -1.17
CA ILE A 95 13.92 1.30 -1.52
C ILE A 95 15.34 1.84 -1.29
N HIS A 96 15.62 3.08 -1.65
CA HIS A 96 16.96 3.65 -1.49
C HIS A 96 17.39 3.77 -0.02
N SER A 97 16.46 4.11 0.89
CA SER A 97 16.75 4.11 2.33
C SER A 97 16.95 2.71 2.88
N LEU A 98 16.17 1.73 2.36
CA LEU A 98 16.31 0.33 2.76
C LEU A 98 17.65 -0.25 2.29
N GLU A 99 18.03 -0.03 1.04
CA GLU A 99 19.30 -0.48 0.48
C GLU A 99 20.51 0.18 1.15
N ALA A 100 20.44 1.49 1.42
CA ALA A 100 21.51 2.20 2.13
C ALA A 100 21.71 1.72 3.58
N TRP A 101 20.68 1.18 4.20
CA TRP A 101 20.72 0.60 5.54
C TRP A 101 21.16 -0.85 5.55
N HIS A 102 20.87 -1.58 4.47
CA HIS A 102 21.12 -3.02 4.39
C HIS A 102 22.63 -3.31 4.39
N GLY A 103 23.11 -3.97 5.43
CA GLY A 103 24.49 -4.40 5.55
C GLY A 103 24.63 -5.86 5.12
N PHE A 104 25.44 -6.12 4.09
CA PHE A 104 25.86 -7.49 3.76
C PHE A 104 26.82 -8.02 4.82
N MET A 105 26.29 -8.58 5.89
CA MET A 105 27.12 -9.30 6.87
C MET A 105 27.00 -10.81 6.62
N PRO A 106 28.10 -11.50 6.28
CA PRO A 106 28.10 -12.96 6.17
C PRO A 106 27.59 -13.60 7.46
N GLY A 107 26.59 -14.50 7.37
CA GLY A 107 26.04 -15.23 8.51
C GLY A 107 24.97 -14.49 9.31
N ARG A 108 24.58 -13.27 8.94
CA ARG A 108 23.39 -12.61 9.50
C ARG A 108 22.15 -13.17 8.80
N PRO A 109 21.20 -13.83 9.51
CA PRO A 109 19.97 -14.23 8.88
C PRO A 109 19.22 -12.97 8.42
N ASP A 110 18.76 -12.97 7.18
CA ASP A 110 17.81 -11.98 6.72
C ASP A 110 16.50 -12.21 7.46
N THR A 111 16.29 -11.46 8.53
CA THR A 111 15.10 -11.60 9.37
C THR A 111 13.94 -10.76 8.86
N GLY A 112 14.08 -10.08 7.71
CA GLY A 112 13.11 -9.10 7.23
C GLY A 112 12.90 -7.90 8.17
N LYS A 113 13.73 -7.78 9.21
CA LYS A 113 13.67 -6.72 10.23
C LYS A 113 14.72 -5.64 10.04
N ASP A 114 15.53 -5.74 9.00
CA ASP A 114 16.55 -4.74 8.66
C ASP A 114 15.93 -3.52 7.97
N VAL A 115 15.05 -2.85 8.71
CA VAL A 115 14.45 -1.58 8.30
C VAL A 115 15.10 -0.48 9.13
N PRO A 116 15.53 0.65 8.53
CA PRO A 116 16.06 1.79 9.29
C PRO A 116 15.10 2.17 10.42
N PRO A 117 15.61 2.48 11.63
CA PRO A 117 14.76 2.78 12.79
C PRO A 117 13.77 3.93 12.55
N GLU A 118 14.14 4.89 11.72
CA GLU A 118 13.30 6.02 11.36
C GLU A 118 12.22 5.66 10.34
N ASN A 119 12.38 4.57 9.59
CA ASN A 119 11.47 4.25 8.48
C ASN A 119 10.13 3.71 9.00
N ASN A 120 9.06 4.21 8.43
CA ASN A 120 7.70 3.91 8.89
C ASN A 120 6.75 3.42 7.77
N TYR A 121 7.27 3.01 6.60
CA TYR A 121 6.41 2.65 5.46
C TYR A 121 5.46 1.48 5.76
N ASN A 122 5.92 0.48 6.53
CA ASN A 122 5.08 -0.63 6.97
C ASN A 122 3.94 -0.15 7.86
N THR A 123 4.27 0.66 8.88
CA THR A 123 3.28 1.24 9.79
C THR A 123 2.25 2.10 9.06
N LEU A 124 2.70 2.91 8.10
CA LEU A 124 1.80 3.73 7.27
C LEU A 124 0.87 2.85 6.43
N SER A 125 1.40 1.79 5.80
CA SER A 125 0.60 0.87 4.99
C SER A 125 -0.47 0.16 5.81
N ASP A 126 -0.12 -0.30 7.00
CA ASP A 126 -1.04 -0.97 7.92
C ASP A 126 -2.14 -0.02 8.41
N TRP A 127 -1.77 1.21 8.78
CA TRP A 127 -2.75 2.20 9.21
C TRP A 127 -3.66 2.64 8.07
N LEU A 128 -3.12 2.89 6.87
CA LEU A 128 -3.93 3.26 5.71
C LEU A 128 -4.99 2.20 5.44
N THR A 129 -4.61 0.95 5.31
CA THR A 129 -5.52 -0.15 4.96
C THR A 129 -6.44 -0.52 6.12
N GLY A 130 -5.87 -0.85 7.28
CA GLY A 130 -6.59 -1.45 8.39
C GLY A 130 -7.45 -0.46 9.17
N GLU A 131 -6.93 0.72 9.47
CA GLU A 131 -7.55 1.63 10.43
C GLU A 131 -8.16 2.87 9.79
N LEU A 132 -7.47 3.50 8.84
CA LEU A 132 -7.97 4.67 8.13
C LEU A 132 -8.92 4.30 6.99
N ARG A 133 -8.85 3.05 6.52
CA ARG A 133 -9.63 2.54 5.38
C ARG A 133 -9.46 3.41 4.14
N GLN A 134 -8.22 3.82 3.94
CA GLN A 134 -7.79 4.55 2.75
C GLN A 134 -7.04 3.58 1.85
N ASP A 135 -7.58 3.34 0.68
CA ASP A 135 -6.87 2.55 -0.30
C ASP A 135 -5.65 3.29 -0.83
N PHE A 136 -4.59 2.56 -1.11
CA PHE A 136 -3.35 3.11 -1.65
C PHE A 136 -2.63 2.10 -2.55
N THR A 137 -1.66 2.59 -3.29
CA THR A 137 -0.74 1.74 -4.06
C THR A 137 0.69 2.12 -3.71
N PHE A 138 1.54 1.11 -3.47
CA PHE A 138 2.98 1.35 -3.45
C PHE A 138 3.47 1.76 -4.83
N VAL A 139 4.25 2.83 -4.88
CA VAL A 139 4.90 3.30 -6.10
C VAL A 139 6.41 3.16 -5.95
N HIS A 140 7.01 2.33 -6.80
CA HIS A 140 8.46 2.19 -6.83
C HIS A 140 9.10 3.45 -7.45
N PRO A 141 10.20 3.98 -6.90
CA PRO A 141 10.86 5.19 -7.40
C PRO A 141 11.17 5.16 -8.90
N GLU A 142 11.59 4.02 -9.43
CA GLU A 142 11.90 3.86 -10.87
C GLU A 142 10.71 4.16 -11.78
N LEU A 143 9.47 3.92 -11.32
CA LEU A 143 8.27 4.25 -12.10
C LEU A 143 8.12 5.75 -12.30
N LEU A 144 8.65 6.57 -11.37
CA LEU A 144 8.65 8.01 -11.49
C LEU A 144 9.74 8.52 -12.45
N GLN A 145 10.84 7.77 -12.59
CA GLN A 145 11.97 8.17 -13.41
C GLN A 145 11.78 7.86 -14.91
N GLY A 146 10.92 6.91 -15.23
CA GLY A 146 10.72 6.41 -16.59
C GLY A 146 9.69 7.18 -17.41
N ASN A 147 9.47 6.69 -18.64
CA ASN A 147 8.49 7.24 -19.59
C ASN A 147 7.03 6.99 -19.19
N LEU A 148 6.80 6.22 -18.12
CA LEU A 148 5.46 5.92 -17.62
C LEU A 148 4.86 7.07 -16.80
N TYR A 149 5.73 7.96 -16.29
CA TYR A 149 5.35 9.06 -15.43
C TYR A 149 4.88 10.29 -16.24
N SER A 150 3.83 10.90 -15.78
CA SER A 150 3.42 12.26 -16.17
C SER A 150 2.65 12.93 -15.03
N VAL A 151 2.49 14.25 -15.13
CA VAL A 151 1.61 15.02 -14.25
C VAL A 151 0.52 15.67 -15.07
N HIS A 152 -0.73 15.42 -14.70
CA HIS A 152 -1.88 15.98 -15.38
C HIS A 152 -2.90 16.49 -14.34
N ASP A 153 -3.29 17.74 -14.43
CA ASP A 153 -4.27 18.39 -13.53
C ASP A 153 -3.97 18.17 -12.02
N GLY A 154 -2.69 18.34 -11.63
CA GLY A 154 -2.26 18.11 -10.26
C GLY A 154 -2.33 16.66 -9.80
N ARG A 155 -2.46 15.70 -10.72
CA ARG A 155 -2.41 14.25 -10.45
C ARG A 155 -1.11 13.68 -10.95
N LEU A 156 -0.55 12.77 -10.18
CA LEU A 156 0.52 11.91 -10.62
C LEU A 156 -0.09 10.78 -11.45
N VAL A 157 0.35 10.66 -12.70
CA VAL A 157 -0.18 9.68 -13.65
C VAL A 157 0.91 8.69 -14.03
N LEU A 158 0.63 7.41 -13.86
CA LEU A 158 1.48 6.31 -14.32
C LEU A 158 0.76 5.55 -15.43
N ASN A 159 1.27 5.66 -16.66
CA ASN A 159 0.74 4.95 -17.81
C ASN A 159 1.52 3.65 -18.00
N THR A 160 0.96 2.53 -17.59
CA THR A 160 1.50 1.21 -17.91
C THR A 160 0.93 0.71 -19.22
N ARG A 161 1.42 -0.43 -19.72
CA ARG A 161 0.86 -1.05 -20.92
C ARG A 161 -0.58 -1.54 -20.74
N GLN A 162 -1.00 -1.76 -19.51
CA GLN A 162 -2.27 -2.40 -19.15
C GLN A 162 -3.25 -1.43 -18.56
N THR A 163 -2.78 -0.48 -17.77
CA THR A 163 -3.65 0.47 -17.10
C THR A 163 -3.02 1.85 -16.99
N ARG A 164 -3.88 2.84 -16.78
CA ARG A 164 -3.51 4.18 -16.37
C ARG A 164 -3.89 4.35 -14.90
N GLN A 165 -2.90 4.59 -14.04
CA GLN A 165 -3.10 4.88 -12.63
C GLN A 165 -2.95 6.38 -12.37
N GLU A 166 -3.84 6.94 -11.56
CA GLU A 166 -3.84 8.37 -11.24
C GLU A 166 -3.94 8.56 -9.73
N TYR A 167 -3.02 9.36 -9.18
CA TYR A 167 -2.97 9.64 -7.75
C TYR A 167 -3.04 11.15 -7.49
N ARG A 168 -3.81 11.55 -6.49
CA ARG A 168 -3.91 12.94 -6.02
C ARG A 168 -2.88 13.26 -4.96
N LEU A 169 -2.47 12.27 -4.18
CA LEU A 169 -1.57 12.39 -3.06
C LEU A 169 -0.40 11.41 -3.22
N LEU A 170 0.80 11.91 -3.06
CA LEU A 170 1.99 11.10 -2.88
C LEU A 170 2.45 11.20 -1.42
N ILE A 171 2.54 10.07 -0.75
CA ILE A 171 3.07 9.97 0.62
C ILE A 171 4.55 9.52 0.54
N LEU A 172 5.41 10.29 1.17
CA LEU A 172 6.82 9.96 1.39
C LEU A 172 6.94 9.43 2.82
N PRO A 173 7.22 8.15 3.02
CA PRO A 173 7.52 7.61 4.34
C PRO A 173 8.86 8.18 4.84
N ALA A 174 9.08 8.09 6.14
CA ALA A 174 10.34 8.52 6.74
C ALA A 174 11.54 7.77 6.13
N GLY A 175 12.59 8.50 5.78
CA GLY A 175 13.80 7.92 5.20
C GLY A 175 14.86 8.98 4.96
N LYS A 176 16.13 8.58 5.02
CA LYS A 176 17.27 9.50 4.86
C LYS A 176 17.77 9.59 3.44
N VAL A 177 17.57 8.54 2.65
CA VAL A 177 18.16 8.41 1.31
C VAL A 177 17.05 8.33 0.25
N ILE A 178 17.21 9.12 -0.80
CA ILE A 178 16.36 9.08 -1.99
C ILE A 178 17.20 9.39 -3.23
N SER A 179 16.86 8.84 -4.40
CA SER A 179 17.56 9.23 -5.61
C SER A 179 17.19 10.67 -6.03
N THR A 180 18.17 11.38 -6.54
CA THR A 180 17.99 12.77 -6.99
C THR A 180 16.95 12.86 -8.10
N GLU A 181 16.96 11.91 -9.02
CA GLU A 181 15.98 11.89 -10.12
C GLU A 181 14.55 11.67 -9.60
N THR A 182 14.36 10.73 -8.67
CA THR A 182 13.05 10.54 -8.03
C THR A 182 12.57 11.82 -7.36
N LEU A 183 13.44 12.50 -6.61
CA LEU A 183 13.05 13.72 -5.91
C LEU A 183 12.76 14.88 -6.87
N LYS A 184 13.46 14.97 -8.01
CA LYS A 184 13.12 15.92 -9.10
C LYS A 184 11.72 15.67 -9.66
N ARG A 185 11.35 14.41 -9.86
CA ARG A 185 9.99 14.06 -10.31
C ARG A 185 8.93 14.38 -9.27
N ILE A 186 9.22 14.17 -8.01
CA ILE A 186 8.34 14.58 -6.91
C ILE A 186 8.17 16.09 -6.87
N LYS A 187 9.26 16.84 -7.07
CA LYS A 187 9.19 18.31 -7.19
C LYS A 187 8.38 18.76 -8.40
N GLU A 188 8.57 18.11 -9.55
CA GLU A 188 7.77 18.39 -10.75
C GLU A 188 6.27 18.20 -10.46
N PHE A 189 5.92 17.11 -9.75
CA PHE A 189 4.55 16.86 -9.33
C PHE A 189 4.02 17.99 -8.44
N TYR A 190 4.79 18.40 -7.42
CA TYR A 190 4.45 19.53 -6.57
C TYR A 190 4.27 20.83 -7.35
N ASP A 191 5.21 21.14 -8.24
CA ASP A 191 5.21 22.39 -9.04
C ASP A 191 4.00 22.47 -9.97
N LYS A 192 3.49 21.32 -10.43
CA LYS A 192 2.28 21.21 -11.29
C LYS A 192 0.97 21.02 -10.49
N GLY A 193 0.94 21.41 -9.21
CA GLY A 193 -0.28 21.38 -8.40
C GLY A 193 -0.50 20.09 -7.61
N GLY A 194 0.46 19.18 -7.61
CA GLY A 194 0.40 17.92 -6.87
C GLY A 194 0.44 18.09 -5.35
N ARG A 195 0.01 17.08 -4.65
CA ARG A 195 -0.08 17.06 -3.19
C ARG A 195 0.85 16.04 -2.59
N ILE A 196 1.64 16.46 -1.62
CA ILE A 196 2.67 15.63 -0.98
C ILE A 196 2.47 15.62 0.52
N LEU A 197 2.58 14.43 1.12
CA LEU A 197 2.64 14.25 2.55
C LEU A 197 3.94 13.52 2.88
N ALA A 198 4.79 14.11 3.70
CA ALA A 198 5.98 13.45 4.22
C ALA A 198 5.85 13.23 5.72
N THR A 199 6.46 12.15 6.23
CA THR A 199 6.35 11.74 7.63
C THR A 199 7.72 11.48 8.27
N GLY A 200 7.83 11.77 9.55
CA GLY A 200 8.96 11.41 10.38
C GLY A 200 10.27 12.11 10.00
N GLN A 201 10.99 11.55 9.06
CA GLN A 201 12.30 12.04 8.60
C GLN A 201 12.27 12.38 7.11
N LEU A 202 12.69 13.59 6.77
CA LEU A 202 12.91 13.99 5.37
C LEU A 202 14.30 13.51 4.88
N PRO A 203 14.42 13.17 3.59
CA PRO A 203 15.71 12.81 3.00
C PRO A 203 16.76 13.91 3.10
N VAL A 204 18.00 13.52 3.38
CA VAL A 204 19.16 14.40 3.45
C VAL A 204 20.31 13.92 2.56
N GLN A 205 20.21 12.69 2.07
CA GLN A 205 21.25 12.03 1.27
C GLN A 205 20.70 11.57 -0.07
N SER A 206 21.55 11.64 -1.07
CA SER A 206 21.28 11.08 -2.40
C SER A 206 21.68 9.59 -2.45
N ALA A 207 20.93 8.81 -3.21
CA ALA A 207 21.36 7.47 -3.61
C ALA A 207 22.56 7.52 -4.56
N GLU A 208 22.78 8.66 -5.24
CA GLU A 208 23.91 8.90 -6.11
C GLU A 208 25.03 9.64 -5.36
N PHE A 209 26.26 9.18 -5.52
CA PHE A 209 27.43 9.75 -4.85
C PHE A 209 27.61 11.25 -5.14
N GLY A 210 27.84 12.04 -4.09
CA GLY A 210 28.19 13.47 -4.18
C GLY A 210 27.02 14.42 -4.51
N ARG A 211 25.75 13.94 -4.45
CA ARG A 211 24.58 14.76 -4.81
C ARG A 211 23.69 15.16 -3.63
N ASP A 212 24.13 15.02 -2.40
CA ASP A 212 23.36 15.32 -1.18
C ASP A 212 22.85 16.77 -1.15
N THR A 213 23.66 17.70 -1.65
CA THR A 213 23.29 19.13 -1.73
C THR A 213 22.05 19.35 -2.63
N GLU A 214 21.90 18.55 -3.69
CA GLU A 214 20.70 18.65 -4.54
C GLU A 214 19.46 18.15 -3.78
N ILE A 215 19.59 17.09 -3.00
CA ILE A 215 18.50 16.56 -2.18
C ILE A 215 18.02 17.63 -1.19
N THR A 216 18.94 18.20 -0.42
CA THR A 216 18.60 19.20 0.59
C THR A 216 17.97 20.44 -0.02
N ALA A 217 18.46 20.90 -1.18
CA ALA A 217 17.88 22.01 -1.92
C ALA A 217 16.46 21.72 -2.41
N LEU A 218 16.21 20.53 -2.98
CA LEU A 218 14.90 20.12 -3.46
C LEU A 218 13.88 19.97 -2.31
N ILE A 219 14.28 19.40 -1.18
CA ILE A 219 13.45 19.32 0.04
C ILE A 219 13.09 20.71 0.53
N GLY A 220 14.05 21.64 0.56
CA GLY A 220 13.79 23.05 0.89
C GLY A 220 12.75 23.72 -0.02
N GLN A 221 12.83 23.44 -1.32
CA GLN A 221 11.88 23.98 -2.31
C GLN A 221 10.47 23.39 -2.19
N ILE A 222 10.34 22.13 -1.78
CA ILE A 222 9.03 21.46 -1.63
C ILE A 222 8.38 21.80 -0.30
N PHE A 223 9.13 21.68 0.81
CA PHE A 223 8.58 21.75 2.17
C PHE A 223 8.89 23.06 2.91
N GLY A 224 9.80 23.89 2.38
CA GLY A 224 10.30 25.08 3.11
C GLY A 224 11.16 24.72 4.34
N ILE A 225 11.72 23.51 4.38
CA ILE A 225 12.49 22.96 5.50
C ILE A 225 13.92 22.74 5.04
N ASP A 226 14.88 23.16 5.86
CA ASP A 226 16.27 22.74 5.72
C ASP A 226 16.48 21.39 6.43
N PRO A 227 16.57 20.29 5.69
CA PRO A 227 16.61 18.96 6.30
C PRO A 227 17.96 18.61 6.95
N THR A 228 18.98 19.49 6.83
CA THR A 228 20.26 19.36 7.51
C THR A 228 20.21 19.82 8.97
N ARG A 229 19.15 20.54 9.33
CA ARG A 229 18.87 21.00 10.70
C ARG A 229 17.95 20.00 11.42
N PRO A 230 17.84 20.08 12.74
CA PRO A 230 16.85 19.28 13.47
C PRO A 230 15.46 19.47 12.87
N MET A 231 14.76 18.36 12.63
CA MET A 231 13.40 18.38 12.07
C MET A 231 12.47 19.24 12.94
N PRO A 232 11.53 19.97 12.32
CA PRO A 232 10.53 20.71 13.05
C PRO A 232 9.79 19.83 14.07
N ALA A 233 9.58 20.30 15.28
CA ALA A 233 8.83 19.55 16.29
C ALA A 233 7.32 19.49 16.02
N LYS A 234 6.82 20.35 15.15
CA LYS A 234 5.39 20.45 14.78
C LYS A 234 5.23 20.27 13.28
N GLU A 235 4.02 19.89 12.89
CA GLU A 235 3.62 19.86 11.50
C GLU A 235 3.92 21.18 10.79
N THR A 236 4.44 21.08 9.57
CA THR A 236 4.64 22.21 8.68
C THR A 236 3.90 22.01 7.37
N SER A 237 3.54 23.09 6.71
CA SER A 237 2.88 23.04 5.42
C SER A 237 3.44 24.12 4.50
N ALA A 238 3.55 23.77 3.22
CA ALA A 238 3.94 24.66 2.13
C ALA A 238 2.93 24.56 0.99
N ALA A 239 2.80 25.66 0.25
CA ALA A 239 1.96 25.70 -0.94
C ALA A 239 2.63 26.58 -2.01
N ASN A 240 2.37 26.28 -3.28
CA ASN A 240 2.84 27.07 -4.40
C ASN A 240 1.67 27.75 -5.17
N LYS A 241 2.00 28.64 -6.10
CA LYS A 241 1.01 29.40 -6.88
C LYS A 241 0.19 28.51 -7.84
N GLN A 242 0.68 27.34 -8.19
CA GLN A 242 0.04 26.37 -9.07
C GLN A 242 -0.92 25.42 -8.33
N GLY A 243 -1.12 25.63 -7.02
CA GLY A 243 -2.02 24.80 -6.20
C GLY A 243 -1.35 23.58 -5.57
N GLY A 244 -0.05 23.40 -5.76
CA GLY A 244 0.72 22.34 -5.09
C GLY A 244 0.72 22.56 -3.58
N ARG A 245 0.59 21.46 -2.84
CA ARG A 245 0.58 21.46 -1.37
C ARG A 245 1.52 20.39 -0.84
N ALA A 246 2.33 20.74 0.14
CA ALA A 246 3.20 19.81 0.85
C ALA A 246 2.95 19.93 2.35
N ILE A 247 2.79 18.80 3.04
CA ILE A 247 2.67 18.73 4.49
C ILE A 247 3.78 17.80 5.00
N PHE A 248 4.48 18.20 6.03
CA PHE A 248 5.41 17.37 6.76
C PHE A 248 4.89 17.14 8.19
N VAL A 249 4.74 15.87 8.58
CA VAL A 249 4.30 15.42 9.91
C VAL A 249 5.47 14.74 10.62
N PRO A 250 6.16 15.43 11.55
CA PRO A 250 7.38 14.89 12.19
C PRO A 250 7.08 13.71 13.13
N ALA A 251 6.02 13.79 13.90
CA ALA A 251 5.58 12.73 14.83
C ALA A 251 4.25 12.17 14.32
N VAL A 252 4.34 11.15 13.47
CA VAL A 252 3.15 10.56 12.86
C VAL A 252 2.42 9.65 13.83
N THR A 253 1.15 9.89 13.99
CA THR A 253 0.17 9.04 14.66
C THR A 253 -0.98 8.77 13.70
N ARG A 254 -1.86 7.83 14.03
CA ARG A 254 -3.07 7.56 13.23
C ARG A 254 -3.91 8.81 13.03
N GLU A 255 -4.05 9.61 14.07
CA GLU A 255 -4.87 10.83 14.04
C GLU A 255 -4.22 11.95 13.21
N THR A 256 -2.90 12.18 13.39
CA THR A 256 -2.19 13.19 12.58
C THR A 256 -2.16 12.78 11.10
N LEU A 257 -1.99 11.49 10.81
CA LEU A 257 -2.05 10.96 9.44
C LEU A 257 -3.43 11.15 8.83
N ARG A 258 -4.51 10.77 9.54
CA ARG A 258 -5.90 10.98 9.10
C ARG A 258 -6.18 12.45 8.79
N THR A 259 -5.81 13.33 9.71
CA THR A 259 -6.03 14.77 9.57
C THR A 259 -5.27 15.37 8.39
N ALA A 260 -4.02 14.98 8.19
CA ALA A 260 -3.21 15.44 7.07
C ALA A 260 -3.78 14.95 5.73
N ILE A 261 -4.16 13.68 5.63
CA ILE A 261 -4.80 13.11 4.43
C ILE A 261 -6.10 13.84 4.10
N ALA A 262 -6.97 14.06 5.09
CA ALA A 262 -8.27 14.73 4.89
C ALA A 262 -8.15 16.17 4.34
N ARG A 263 -7.02 16.83 4.55
CA ARG A 263 -6.73 18.17 3.98
C ARG A 263 -6.17 18.10 2.56
N LEU A 264 -5.63 16.94 2.16
CA LEU A 264 -4.93 16.76 0.90
C LEU A 264 -5.76 16.02 -0.15
N VAL A 265 -6.66 15.15 0.26
CA VAL A 265 -7.53 14.40 -0.67
C VAL A 265 -9.00 14.58 -0.29
N PRO A 266 -9.93 14.53 -1.26
CA PRO A 266 -11.36 14.56 -0.95
C PRO A 266 -11.77 13.34 -0.14
N SER A 267 -12.94 13.42 0.46
CA SER A 267 -13.56 12.26 1.09
C SER A 267 -13.68 11.10 0.09
N PRO A 268 -13.46 9.85 0.53
CA PRO A 268 -13.62 8.70 -0.34
C PRO A 268 -15.07 8.57 -0.80
N ASP A 269 -15.25 8.07 -2.03
CA ASP A 269 -16.58 7.85 -2.63
C ASP A 269 -17.39 6.80 -1.87
N VAL A 270 -16.71 5.83 -1.27
CA VAL A 270 -17.30 4.78 -0.44
C VAL A 270 -16.86 4.94 1.00
N ARG A 271 -17.82 5.06 1.92
CA ARG A 271 -17.57 5.05 3.36
C ARG A 271 -18.23 3.83 3.98
N ILE A 272 -17.43 3.03 4.65
CA ILE A 272 -17.94 1.91 5.44
C ILE A 272 -17.95 2.36 6.90
N PRO A 273 -19.14 2.66 7.48
CA PRO A 273 -19.21 3.05 8.88
C PRO A 273 -18.72 1.88 9.74
N LEU A 274 -18.00 2.19 10.82
CA LEU A 274 -17.79 1.23 11.89
C LEU A 274 -19.17 0.93 12.48
N LEU A 275 -19.59 -0.30 12.42
CA LEU A 275 -20.71 -0.75 13.27
C LEU A 275 -20.16 -0.70 14.70
N ALA A 276 -20.75 0.16 15.52
CA ALA A 276 -20.32 0.41 16.91
C ALA A 276 -20.27 -0.88 17.75
N ASP A 277 -21.01 -1.91 17.34
CA ASP A 277 -21.12 -3.19 18.01
C ASP A 277 -20.20 -4.29 17.46
N MET A 278 -19.48 -4.04 16.37
CA MET A 278 -18.42 -4.95 15.94
C MET A 278 -17.18 -4.71 16.79
N LYS A 279 -17.15 -5.31 17.96
CA LYS A 279 -15.88 -5.59 18.64
C LYS A 279 -15.09 -6.50 17.70
N ALA A 280 -14.20 -5.90 16.90
CA ALA A 280 -13.19 -6.70 16.23
C ALA A 280 -12.44 -7.46 17.33
N PRO A 281 -12.26 -8.79 17.20
CA PRO A 281 -11.34 -9.51 18.08
C PRO A 281 -10.02 -8.76 18.05
N ALA A 282 -9.34 -8.67 19.21
CA ALA A 282 -8.10 -7.91 19.36
C ALA A 282 -7.01 -8.30 18.33
N ASP A 283 -7.13 -9.49 17.76
CA ASP A 283 -6.21 -10.09 16.79
C ASP A 283 -6.78 -10.11 15.35
N SER A 284 -7.92 -9.47 15.08
CA SER A 284 -8.45 -9.44 13.72
C SER A 284 -7.70 -8.40 12.89
N LEU A 285 -7.10 -8.86 11.82
CA LEU A 285 -6.61 -8.05 10.71
C LEU A 285 -7.77 -7.15 10.23
N GLY A 286 -7.76 -5.89 10.61
CA GLY A 286 -8.62 -4.80 10.17
C GLY A 286 -10.11 -5.10 9.94
N GLY A 287 -10.94 -4.09 10.06
CA GLY A 287 -12.38 -4.19 9.74
C GLY A 287 -12.62 -4.40 8.23
N PRO A 288 -13.87 -4.31 7.76
CA PRO A 288 -14.21 -4.57 6.36
C PRO A 288 -13.41 -3.68 5.42
N LEU A 289 -12.73 -4.30 4.48
CA LEU A 289 -11.96 -3.64 3.41
C LEU A 289 -12.84 -3.54 2.16
N GLY A 290 -12.80 -2.39 1.51
CA GLY A 290 -13.46 -2.15 0.25
C GLY A 290 -12.46 -1.99 -0.89
N VAL A 291 -12.80 -2.49 -2.06
CA VAL A 291 -12.04 -2.24 -3.29
C VAL A 291 -12.95 -1.57 -4.29
N LEU A 292 -12.52 -0.42 -4.81
CA LEU A 292 -13.20 0.27 -5.90
C LEU A 292 -12.46 -0.02 -7.21
N ARG A 293 -13.19 -0.51 -8.20
CA ARG A 293 -12.71 -0.72 -9.56
C ARG A 293 -13.50 0.14 -10.53
N ASP A 294 -12.79 0.82 -11.39
CA ASP A 294 -13.35 1.59 -12.50
C ASP A 294 -13.38 0.69 -13.74
N HIS A 295 -14.50 -0.01 -13.90
CA HIS A 295 -14.71 -0.88 -15.04
C HIS A 295 -16.21 -1.07 -15.28
N PRO A 296 -16.64 -1.11 -16.53
CA PRO A 296 -18.06 -1.34 -16.82
C PRO A 296 -18.45 -2.75 -16.41
N LEU A 297 -19.50 -2.85 -15.59
CA LEU A 297 -20.13 -4.14 -15.28
C LEU A 297 -20.95 -4.60 -16.49
N THR A 298 -20.65 -5.79 -16.99
CA THR A 298 -21.49 -6.42 -18.02
C THR A 298 -22.71 -7.08 -17.38
N PRO A 299 -23.81 -7.29 -18.14
CA PRO A 299 -24.98 -8.01 -17.63
C PRO A 299 -24.66 -9.39 -17.07
N GLU A 300 -23.66 -10.08 -17.65
CA GLU A 300 -23.21 -11.39 -17.18
C GLU A 300 -22.55 -11.27 -15.80
N MET A 301 -21.73 -10.23 -15.58
CA MET A 301 -21.11 -9.98 -14.28
C MET A 301 -22.14 -9.65 -13.20
N LEU A 302 -23.18 -8.90 -13.54
CA LEU A 302 -24.29 -8.60 -12.61
C LEU A 302 -25.07 -9.85 -12.24
N GLY A 303 -25.30 -10.77 -13.20
CA GLY A 303 -25.95 -12.05 -12.95
C GLY A 303 -25.20 -13.00 -12.01
N MET A 304 -23.90 -12.79 -11.79
CA MET A 304 -23.11 -13.61 -10.85
C MET A 304 -23.42 -13.34 -9.37
N PHE A 305 -24.17 -12.29 -9.06
CA PHE A 305 -24.50 -11.87 -7.69
C PHE A 305 -26.00 -12.05 -7.34
N SER A 306 -26.80 -12.46 -8.31
CA SER A 306 -28.19 -12.91 -8.11
C SER A 306 -28.21 -14.43 -7.80
#